data_ca17fcc9bc56a9aa73940f74778dddd6
#
_entry.id   ca17fcc9bc56a9aa73940f74778dddd6
#
_cell.length_a   1.000
_cell.length_b   1.000
_cell.length_c   1.000
_cell.angle_alpha   90.00
_cell.angle_beta   90.00
_cell.angle_gamma   90.00
#
_symmetry.space_group_name_H-M   'P 1'
#
loop_
_entity.id
_entity.type
_entity.pdbx_description
1 polymer ?
#
loop_
_entity_poly.entity_id
_entity_poly.type
_entity_poly.pdbx_seq_one_letter_code
_entity_poly.pdbx_strand_id
1 'polypeptide(L)'
;MTDQRPIILWAHPRSLSTVFERPFLQLRQEFHVIHEPFVPIVLAYQAKNFEFLDNIQPPKPTDPITFAHHFTPTLNEILKPRYYNGDETKPLRAFVKDVAITFYPASQGNQLQSKEILLNFKHTFLIRNPEKSVKSYYRAANATYKAWDEADVPDSKRIEVFSADNIGIKESRALYDLIKNVTEEEIALVDADDLVREPEKVLRKYCEMVGVEFRKEMLTWKAEKIKRWDLKLTDMHHEPDLYNIWHRNASQSTGFNSVSHEKEIEYPQYVYDIIAENVPHYEYLCQHKINI
;
A
#
# COMPACT_ATOMS: atom_id res chain seq x y z
N MET A 1 -15.32 11.37 22.23
CA MET A 1 -15.12 9.94 21.85
C MET A 1 -13.99 9.92 20.85
N THR A 2 -13.02 9.02 21.00
CA THR A 2 -11.94 8.85 20.02
C THR A 2 -12.50 8.25 18.73
N ASP A 3 -12.06 8.73 17.59
CA ASP A 3 -12.46 8.19 16.27
C ASP A 3 -12.03 6.73 16.16
N GLN A 4 -12.97 5.82 15.97
CA GLN A 4 -12.75 4.37 15.88
C GLN A 4 -12.88 3.85 14.44
N ARG A 5 -13.11 4.72 13.47
CA ARG A 5 -13.15 4.31 12.07
C ARG A 5 -11.84 3.62 11.67
N PRO A 6 -11.89 2.58 10.84
CA PRO A 6 -10.69 1.99 10.24
C PRO A 6 -9.79 3.06 9.62
N ILE A 7 -8.49 2.90 9.78
CA ILE A 7 -7.49 3.76 9.14
C ILE A 7 -7.05 3.09 7.85
N ILE A 8 -7.09 3.81 6.73
CA ILE A 8 -6.49 3.35 5.47
C ILE A 8 -5.29 4.24 5.14
N LEU A 9 -4.12 3.61 5.03
CA LEU A 9 -2.90 4.20 4.51
C LEU A 9 -2.80 3.91 3.02
N TRP A 10 -3.07 4.92 2.20
CA TRP A 10 -2.85 4.88 0.77
C TRP A 10 -1.39 5.21 0.47
N ALA A 11 -0.77 4.39 -0.32
CA ALA A 11 0.64 4.54 -0.67
C ALA A 11 0.84 4.36 -2.18
N HIS A 12 2.06 4.48 -2.63
CA HIS A 12 2.48 4.01 -3.94
C HIS A 12 3.60 2.98 -3.79
N PRO A 13 3.89 2.16 -4.80
CA PRO A 13 4.95 1.17 -4.73
C PRO A 13 6.28 1.78 -4.28
N ARG A 14 6.99 1.09 -3.37
CA ARG A 14 8.32 1.48 -2.84
C ARG A 14 8.37 2.78 -2.03
N SER A 15 7.24 3.23 -1.50
CA SER A 15 7.15 4.41 -0.62
C SER A 15 7.52 4.15 0.85
N LEU A 16 8.05 2.98 1.21
CA LEU A 16 8.29 2.49 2.57
C LEU A 16 7.00 2.13 3.34
N SER A 17 5.87 1.95 2.66
CA SER A 17 4.58 1.67 3.29
C SER A 17 4.57 0.40 4.13
N THR A 18 5.30 -0.65 3.72
CA THR A 18 5.44 -1.89 4.50
C THR A 18 6.22 -1.67 5.81
N VAL A 19 7.18 -0.74 5.82
CA VAL A 19 7.87 -0.33 7.07
C VAL A 19 6.91 0.47 7.95
N PHE A 20 6.03 1.31 7.35
CA PHE A 20 5.05 2.11 8.08
C PHE A 20 3.97 1.26 8.79
N GLU A 21 3.71 0.05 8.34
CA GLU A 21 2.80 -0.88 9.04
C GLU A 21 3.37 -1.43 10.35
N ARG A 22 4.72 -1.50 10.47
CA ARG A 22 5.38 -2.14 11.61
C ARG A 22 4.97 -1.58 12.97
N PRO A 23 4.82 -0.27 13.18
CA PRO A 23 4.25 0.32 14.38
C PRO A 23 2.91 -0.29 14.80
N PHE A 24 1.99 -0.43 13.87
CA PHE A 24 0.64 -0.96 14.14
C PHE A 24 0.65 -2.46 14.41
N LEU A 25 1.57 -3.20 13.80
CA LEU A 25 1.81 -4.62 14.09
C LEU A 25 2.34 -4.84 15.54
N GLN A 26 2.97 -3.84 16.16
CA GLN A 26 3.32 -3.89 17.59
C GLN A 26 2.07 -3.77 18.48
N LEU A 27 1.06 -3.01 18.05
CA LEU A 27 -0.17 -2.71 18.78
C LEU A 27 -1.30 -3.71 18.50
N ARG A 28 -0.99 -4.99 18.35
CA ARG A 28 -1.92 -6.06 17.94
C ARG A 28 -3.11 -6.30 18.87
N GLN A 29 -3.07 -5.78 20.09
CA GLN A 29 -4.20 -5.83 21.03
C GLN A 29 -5.23 -4.71 20.77
N GLU A 30 -4.89 -3.77 19.91
CA GLU A 30 -5.69 -2.61 19.56
C GLU A 30 -5.99 -2.56 18.05
N PHE A 31 -5.08 -3.09 17.23
CA PHE A 31 -5.18 -3.04 15.78
C PHE A 31 -5.21 -4.42 15.12
N HIS A 32 -6.12 -4.53 14.15
CA HIS A 32 -6.09 -5.57 13.12
C HIS A 32 -5.46 -4.98 11.86
N VAL A 33 -4.23 -5.40 11.55
CA VAL A 33 -3.49 -4.87 10.38
C VAL A 33 -3.80 -5.71 9.15
N ILE A 34 -4.26 -5.05 8.09
CA ILE A 34 -4.64 -5.65 6.81
C ILE A 34 -3.69 -5.12 5.74
N HIS A 35 -2.95 -6.02 5.11
CA HIS A 35 -1.94 -5.68 4.11
C HIS A 35 -2.48 -5.87 2.69
N GLU A 36 -2.52 -4.79 1.93
CA GLU A 36 -2.80 -4.74 0.48
C GLU A 36 -4.03 -5.57 0.04
N PRO A 37 -5.22 -5.37 0.63
CA PRO A 37 -6.39 -6.18 0.32
C PRO A 37 -6.88 -6.04 -1.13
N PHE A 38 -6.51 -4.96 -1.84
CA PHE A 38 -6.91 -4.72 -3.22
C PHE A 38 -5.89 -5.21 -4.24
N VAL A 39 -4.62 -5.41 -3.86
CA VAL A 39 -3.56 -5.89 -4.77
C VAL A 39 -3.92 -7.23 -5.43
N PRO A 40 -4.43 -8.25 -4.71
CA PRO A 40 -4.83 -9.52 -5.34
C PRO A 40 -5.85 -9.35 -6.45
N ILE A 41 -6.80 -8.43 -6.26
CA ILE A 41 -7.85 -8.14 -7.25
C ILE A 41 -7.22 -7.64 -8.55
N VAL A 42 -6.31 -6.65 -8.45
CA VAL A 42 -5.66 -6.06 -9.62
C VAL A 42 -4.76 -7.09 -10.33
N LEU A 43 -3.99 -7.87 -9.56
CA LEU A 43 -3.15 -8.92 -10.12
C LEU A 43 -3.98 -9.98 -10.86
N ALA A 44 -5.15 -10.36 -10.33
CA ALA A 44 -6.07 -11.26 -11.00
C ALA A 44 -6.52 -10.73 -12.37
N TYR A 45 -6.88 -9.45 -12.44
CA TYR A 45 -7.27 -8.82 -13.68
C TYR A 45 -6.12 -8.72 -14.67
N GLN A 46 -4.91 -8.36 -14.21
CA GLN A 46 -3.72 -8.29 -15.07
C GLN A 46 -3.34 -9.67 -15.63
N ALA A 47 -3.33 -10.68 -14.79
CA ALA A 47 -3.03 -12.05 -15.18
C ALA A 47 -4.17 -12.75 -15.96
N LYS A 48 -5.36 -12.14 -16.02
CA LYS A 48 -6.59 -12.77 -16.51
C LYS A 48 -6.86 -14.13 -15.86
N ASN A 49 -6.41 -14.29 -14.62
CA ASN A 49 -6.52 -15.50 -13.82
C ASN A 49 -7.13 -15.16 -12.47
N PHE A 50 -8.29 -15.76 -12.17
CA PHE A 50 -9.06 -15.51 -10.95
C PHE A 50 -9.08 -16.70 -9.98
N GLU A 51 -8.39 -17.80 -10.30
CA GLU A 51 -8.40 -19.03 -9.50
C GLU A 51 -7.84 -18.82 -8.09
N PHE A 52 -6.96 -17.82 -7.91
CA PHE A 52 -6.37 -17.50 -6.61
C PHE A 52 -7.19 -16.49 -5.77
N LEU A 53 -8.34 -16.05 -6.28
CA LEU A 53 -9.24 -15.18 -5.54
C LEU A 53 -10.38 -16.02 -4.93
N ASP A 54 -10.21 -16.49 -3.71
CA ASP A 54 -11.27 -17.16 -2.99
C ASP A 54 -12.53 -16.26 -2.92
N ASN A 55 -13.67 -16.80 -3.40
CA ASN A 55 -14.98 -16.14 -3.39
C ASN A 55 -15.14 -14.92 -4.32
N ILE A 56 -14.19 -14.63 -5.20
CA ILE A 56 -14.37 -13.63 -6.24
C ILE A 56 -14.69 -14.34 -7.55
N GLN A 57 -15.93 -14.19 -8.03
CA GLN A 57 -16.29 -14.73 -9.34
C GLN A 57 -15.70 -13.84 -10.44
N PRO A 58 -15.10 -14.43 -11.50
CA PRO A 58 -14.66 -13.64 -12.64
C PRO A 58 -15.85 -12.87 -13.23
N PRO A 59 -15.64 -11.63 -13.70
CA PRO A 59 -16.69 -10.87 -14.36
C PRO A 59 -17.18 -11.65 -15.58
N LYS A 60 -18.49 -11.57 -15.86
CA LYS A 60 -19.01 -12.13 -17.11
C LYS A 60 -18.32 -11.48 -18.29
N PRO A 61 -18.05 -12.18 -19.39
CA PRO A 61 -17.33 -11.62 -20.54
C PRO A 61 -17.97 -10.37 -21.17
N THR A 62 -19.22 -10.10 -20.86
CA THR A 62 -20.02 -8.97 -21.36
C THR A 62 -20.01 -7.75 -20.43
N ASP A 63 -19.53 -7.89 -19.19
CA ASP A 63 -19.46 -6.76 -18.27
C ASP A 63 -18.17 -5.98 -18.53
N PRO A 64 -18.23 -4.65 -18.74
CA PRO A 64 -17.03 -3.85 -18.64
C PRO A 64 -16.43 -4.13 -17.27
N ILE A 65 -15.13 -4.42 -17.23
CA ILE A 65 -14.42 -4.73 -16.01
C ILE A 65 -14.56 -3.54 -15.05
N THR A 66 -15.55 -3.59 -14.19
CA THR A 66 -15.76 -2.58 -13.18
C THR A 66 -15.14 -3.09 -11.89
N PHE A 67 -13.95 -2.60 -11.57
CA PHE A 67 -13.29 -2.84 -10.27
C PHE A 67 -14.24 -2.56 -9.09
N ALA A 68 -15.22 -1.67 -9.29
CA ALA A 68 -16.24 -1.34 -8.31
C ALA A 68 -16.95 -2.57 -7.70
N HIS A 69 -17.17 -3.63 -8.47
CA HIS A 69 -17.82 -4.85 -8.00
C HIS A 69 -17.00 -5.61 -6.94
N HIS A 70 -15.70 -5.38 -6.88
CA HIS A 70 -14.81 -6.03 -5.92
C HIS A 70 -14.40 -5.11 -4.77
N PHE A 71 -14.32 -3.81 -5.01
CA PHE A 71 -13.89 -2.86 -3.98
C PHE A 71 -14.92 -2.69 -2.88
N THR A 72 -16.20 -2.52 -3.22
CA THR A 72 -17.26 -2.36 -2.23
C THR A 72 -17.37 -3.56 -1.29
N PRO A 73 -17.37 -4.82 -1.76
CA PRO A 73 -17.32 -5.98 -0.88
C PRO A 73 -16.07 -6.02 0.02
N THR A 74 -14.89 -5.67 -0.51
CA THR A 74 -13.65 -5.63 0.27
C THR A 74 -13.70 -4.54 1.34
N LEU A 75 -14.19 -3.33 1.02
CA LEU A 75 -14.39 -2.28 2.01
C LEU A 75 -15.39 -2.70 3.10
N ASN A 76 -16.49 -3.36 2.73
CA ASN A 76 -17.46 -3.89 3.68
C ASN A 76 -16.86 -4.99 4.57
N GLU A 77 -15.96 -5.81 4.04
CA GLU A 77 -15.25 -6.82 4.84
C GLU A 77 -14.31 -6.17 5.86
N ILE A 78 -13.63 -5.08 5.49
CA ILE A 78 -12.78 -4.30 6.40
C ILE A 78 -13.59 -3.70 7.55
N LEU A 79 -14.84 -3.29 7.31
CA LEU A 79 -15.73 -2.72 8.32
C LEU A 79 -16.24 -3.74 9.33
N LYS A 80 -16.12 -5.04 9.06
CA LYS A 80 -16.58 -6.06 10.02
C LYS A 80 -15.71 -6.04 11.28
N PRO A 81 -16.33 -6.13 12.47
CA PRO A 81 -15.58 -6.12 13.72
C PRO A 81 -14.64 -7.34 13.80
N ARG A 82 -13.47 -7.12 14.32
CA ARG A 82 -12.47 -8.15 14.66
C ARG A 82 -12.10 -8.00 16.13
N TYR A 83 -11.73 -9.09 16.76
CA TYR A 83 -11.51 -9.14 18.20
C TYR A 83 -10.19 -9.83 18.52
N TYR A 84 -9.46 -9.29 19.50
CA TYR A 84 -8.23 -9.92 19.96
C TYR A 84 -8.54 -11.16 20.79
N ASN A 85 -8.01 -12.31 20.38
CA ASN A 85 -8.22 -13.60 21.04
C ASN A 85 -9.72 -13.94 21.31
N GLY A 86 -10.65 -13.44 20.49
CA GLY A 86 -12.06 -13.69 20.64
C GLY A 86 -12.77 -12.89 21.75
N ASP A 87 -12.11 -11.91 22.34
CA ASP A 87 -12.72 -11.01 23.33
C ASP A 87 -13.62 -9.96 22.65
N GLU A 88 -14.90 -10.27 22.55
CA GLU A 88 -15.90 -9.43 21.89
C GLU A 88 -16.18 -8.10 22.61
N THR A 89 -15.63 -7.91 23.81
CA THR A 89 -15.81 -6.64 24.55
C THR A 89 -14.91 -5.52 24.04
N LYS A 90 -13.86 -5.87 23.28
CA LYS A 90 -12.85 -4.93 22.76
C LYS A 90 -12.60 -5.17 21.28
N PRO A 91 -13.39 -4.53 20.41
CA PRO A 91 -13.14 -4.62 18.98
C PRO A 91 -11.78 -3.98 18.61
N LEU A 92 -11.06 -4.64 17.74
CA LEU A 92 -9.83 -4.11 17.15
C LEU A 92 -10.16 -3.06 16.11
N ARG A 93 -9.43 -1.94 16.11
CA ARG A 93 -9.49 -0.97 15.02
C ARG A 93 -8.71 -1.52 13.82
N ALA A 94 -9.28 -1.50 12.63
CA ALA A 94 -8.53 -1.91 11.45
C ALA A 94 -7.51 -0.83 11.04
N PHE A 95 -6.28 -1.26 10.73
CA PHE A 95 -5.28 -0.48 10.02
C PHE A 95 -4.99 -1.18 8.69
N VAL A 96 -5.37 -0.54 7.61
CA VAL A 96 -5.23 -1.07 6.25
C VAL A 96 -4.10 -0.32 5.56
N LYS A 97 -3.19 -1.04 4.90
CA LYS A 97 -2.23 -0.45 3.99
C LYS A 97 -2.48 -0.98 2.59
N ASP A 98 -2.65 -0.09 1.64
CA ASP A 98 -2.73 -0.47 0.24
C ASP A 98 -2.06 0.57 -0.68
N VAL A 99 -1.90 0.22 -1.94
CA VAL A 99 -1.36 1.14 -2.95
C VAL A 99 -2.50 1.81 -3.72
N ALA A 100 -2.45 3.13 -3.85
CA ALA A 100 -3.56 3.91 -4.40
C ALA A 100 -3.97 3.48 -5.82
N ILE A 101 -3.01 2.99 -6.60
CA ILE A 101 -3.25 2.51 -7.98
C ILE A 101 -4.23 1.33 -8.04
N THR A 102 -4.30 0.53 -6.99
CA THR A 102 -5.22 -0.61 -6.97
C THR A 102 -6.66 -0.18 -6.76
N PHE A 103 -6.85 0.93 -6.07
CA PHE A 103 -8.18 1.46 -5.75
C PHE A 103 -8.64 2.53 -6.74
N TYR A 104 -7.72 3.36 -7.22
CA TYR A 104 -8.01 4.47 -8.12
C TYR A 104 -7.05 4.48 -9.31
N PRO A 105 -7.21 3.57 -10.28
CA PRO A 105 -6.43 3.62 -11.51
C PRO A 105 -6.81 4.87 -12.32
N ALA A 106 -5.86 5.77 -12.56
CA ALA A 106 -6.10 7.04 -13.25
C ALA A 106 -6.67 6.85 -14.66
N SER A 107 -6.35 5.73 -15.30
CA SER A 107 -6.86 5.37 -16.65
C SER A 107 -8.36 5.03 -16.67
N GLN A 108 -8.95 4.69 -15.52
CA GLN A 108 -10.33 4.19 -15.45
C GLN A 108 -11.27 5.17 -14.72
N GLY A 109 -10.74 6.21 -14.11
CA GLY A 109 -11.50 7.16 -13.31
C GLY A 109 -12.09 6.54 -12.04
N ASN A 110 -12.97 7.31 -11.37
CA ASN A 110 -13.63 6.84 -10.17
C ASN A 110 -14.81 5.91 -10.51
N GLN A 111 -14.68 4.64 -10.22
CA GLN A 111 -15.71 3.62 -10.45
C GLN A 111 -16.47 3.22 -9.19
N LEU A 112 -16.33 3.93 -8.08
CA LEU A 112 -17.12 3.68 -6.87
C LEU A 112 -18.60 3.91 -7.15
N GLN A 113 -19.43 2.92 -6.80
CA GLN A 113 -20.89 3.03 -6.87
C GLN A 113 -21.43 4.11 -5.93
N SER A 114 -20.77 4.30 -4.79
CA SER A 114 -21.08 5.33 -3.81
C SER A 114 -19.80 5.85 -3.16
N LYS A 115 -19.68 7.18 -3.10
CA LYS A 115 -18.56 7.84 -2.40
C LYS A 115 -18.76 7.85 -0.90
N GLU A 116 -20.01 7.69 -0.42
CA GLU A 116 -20.36 7.71 0.99
C GLU A 116 -19.65 6.59 1.78
N ILE A 117 -19.34 5.46 1.14
CA ILE A 117 -18.60 4.39 1.80
C ILE A 117 -17.21 4.85 2.28
N LEU A 118 -16.60 5.82 1.58
CA LEU A 118 -15.30 6.37 1.98
C LEU A 118 -15.37 7.11 3.32
N LEU A 119 -16.53 7.68 3.69
CA LEU A 119 -16.71 8.40 4.96
C LEU A 119 -16.61 7.48 6.18
N ASN A 120 -16.73 6.16 5.99
CA ASN A 120 -16.58 5.19 7.07
C ASN A 120 -15.12 4.91 7.44
N PHE A 121 -14.17 5.54 6.76
CA PHE A 121 -12.74 5.33 6.97
C PHE A 121 -12.02 6.64 7.29
N LYS A 122 -10.93 6.52 8.05
CA LYS A 122 -9.94 7.59 8.21
C LYS A 122 -8.85 7.40 7.16
N HIS A 123 -8.88 8.22 6.11
CA HIS A 123 -7.90 8.11 5.02
C HIS A 123 -6.62 8.86 5.35
N THR A 124 -5.50 8.22 5.07
CA THR A 124 -4.15 8.77 5.22
C THR A 124 -3.29 8.42 4.01
N PHE A 125 -2.19 9.12 3.79
CA PHE A 125 -1.32 8.92 2.64
C PHE A 125 0.13 8.84 3.05
N LEU A 126 0.90 8.03 2.32
CA LEU A 126 2.35 7.97 2.39
C LEU A 126 2.94 8.13 1.00
N ILE A 127 3.73 9.18 0.82
CA ILE A 127 4.42 9.48 -0.43
C ILE A 127 5.93 9.39 -0.26
N ARG A 128 6.63 9.25 -1.36
CA ARG A 128 8.10 9.25 -1.40
C ARG A 128 8.59 9.88 -2.68
N ASN A 129 9.74 10.56 -2.61
CA ASN A 129 10.39 11.15 -3.75
C ASN A 129 10.49 10.17 -4.94
N PRO A 130 10.01 10.53 -6.15
CA PRO A 130 10.02 9.67 -7.33
C PRO A 130 11.41 9.13 -7.69
N GLU A 131 12.45 9.95 -7.53
CA GLU A 131 13.84 9.54 -7.76
C GLU A 131 14.23 8.29 -6.96
N LYS A 132 13.72 8.17 -5.73
CA LYS A 132 13.99 7.03 -4.84
C LYS A 132 13.04 5.87 -5.08
N SER A 133 11.74 6.15 -5.21
CA SER A 133 10.72 5.11 -5.31
C SER A 133 10.72 4.41 -6.67
N VAL A 134 10.82 5.16 -7.78
CA VAL A 134 10.83 4.60 -9.14
C VAL A 134 12.08 3.76 -9.39
N LYS A 135 13.26 4.27 -9.00
CA LYS A 135 14.51 3.48 -9.09
C LYS A 135 14.46 2.20 -8.26
N SER A 136 13.91 2.28 -7.03
CA SER A 136 13.73 1.10 -6.19
C SER A 136 12.72 0.11 -6.79
N TYR A 137 11.67 0.62 -7.47
CA TYR A 137 10.68 -0.22 -8.13
C TYR A 137 11.28 -0.93 -9.34
N TYR A 138 12.01 -0.22 -10.19
CA TYR A 138 12.71 -0.78 -11.33
C TYR A 138 13.64 -1.94 -10.92
N ARG A 139 14.42 -1.75 -9.85
CA ARG A 139 15.31 -2.83 -9.35
C ARG A 139 14.54 -4.05 -8.87
N ALA A 140 13.43 -3.84 -8.15
CA ALA A 140 12.59 -4.95 -7.68
C ALA A 140 11.94 -5.71 -8.84
N ALA A 141 11.47 -4.99 -9.86
CA ALA A 141 10.89 -5.60 -11.06
C ALA A 141 11.91 -6.43 -11.83
N ASN A 142 13.13 -5.90 -12.04
CA ASN A 142 14.19 -6.65 -12.69
C ASN A 142 14.61 -7.89 -11.90
N ALA A 143 14.63 -7.81 -10.57
CA ALA A 143 14.87 -8.97 -9.73
C ALA A 143 13.74 -10.01 -9.88
N THR A 144 12.50 -9.57 -10.04
CA THR A 144 11.34 -10.44 -10.29
C THR A 144 11.44 -11.12 -11.64
N TYR A 145 11.74 -10.38 -12.70
CA TYR A 145 11.92 -10.96 -14.04
C TYR A 145 13.04 -12.00 -14.06
N LYS A 146 14.18 -11.67 -13.44
CA LYS A 146 15.30 -12.62 -13.31
C LYS A 146 14.90 -13.88 -12.52
N ALA A 147 14.15 -13.74 -11.43
CA ALA A 147 13.67 -14.87 -10.65
C ALA A 147 12.69 -15.75 -11.46
N TRP A 148 11.86 -15.15 -12.29
CA TRP A 148 11.00 -15.89 -13.22
C TRP A 148 11.78 -16.65 -14.28
N ASP A 149 12.86 -16.05 -14.80
CA ASP A 149 13.76 -16.72 -15.76
C ASP A 149 14.48 -17.91 -15.11
N GLU A 150 15.00 -17.74 -13.89
CA GLU A 150 15.68 -18.79 -13.12
C GLU A 150 14.76 -19.96 -12.74
N ALA A 151 13.44 -19.69 -12.61
CA ALA A 151 12.42 -20.70 -12.29
C ALA A 151 11.67 -21.23 -13.51
N ASP A 152 12.09 -20.87 -14.72
CA ASP A 152 11.45 -21.26 -16.00
C ASP A 152 9.91 -20.97 -16.01
N VAL A 153 9.49 -19.83 -15.39
CA VAL A 153 8.09 -19.41 -15.37
C VAL A 153 7.63 -19.12 -16.79
N PRO A 154 6.56 -19.75 -17.30
CA PRO A 154 6.06 -19.51 -18.65
C PRO A 154 5.62 -18.04 -18.84
N ASP A 155 5.87 -17.46 -20.02
CA ASP A 155 5.47 -16.08 -20.36
C ASP A 155 3.95 -15.85 -20.16
N SER A 156 3.13 -16.86 -20.39
CA SER A 156 1.67 -16.80 -20.19
C SER A 156 1.26 -16.57 -18.72
N LYS A 157 2.17 -16.80 -17.78
CA LYS A 157 1.97 -16.57 -16.35
C LYS A 157 2.65 -15.29 -15.84
N ARG A 158 3.46 -14.62 -16.69
CA ARG A 158 4.15 -13.39 -16.31
C ARG A 158 3.25 -12.17 -16.55
N ILE A 159 3.40 -11.19 -15.68
CA ILE A 159 2.74 -9.88 -15.82
C ILE A 159 3.79 -8.81 -16.04
N GLU A 160 3.39 -7.67 -16.61
CA GLU A 160 4.24 -6.50 -16.66
C GLU A 160 4.33 -5.88 -15.26
N VAL A 161 5.49 -6.04 -14.61
CA VAL A 161 5.68 -5.55 -13.24
C VAL A 161 6.02 -4.06 -13.23
N PHE A 162 6.88 -3.59 -14.14
CA PHE A 162 7.34 -2.20 -14.19
C PHE A 162 6.88 -1.51 -15.47
N SER A 163 6.01 -0.53 -15.30
CA SER A 163 5.59 0.39 -16.37
C SER A 163 5.25 1.75 -15.78
N ALA A 164 5.08 2.77 -16.62
CA ALA A 164 4.65 4.10 -16.20
C ALA A 164 3.29 4.05 -15.44
N ASP A 165 2.40 3.16 -15.87
CA ASP A 165 1.07 2.99 -15.27
C ASP A 165 1.09 2.31 -13.90
N ASN A 166 2.22 1.71 -13.50
CA ASN A 166 2.33 0.97 -12.24
C ASN A 166 3.03 1.77 -11.12
N ILE A 167 3.39 3.05 -11.36
CA ILE A 167 4.13 3.88 -10.39
C ILE A 167 3.24 4.34 -9.23
N GLY A 168 2.00 4.71 -9.49
CA GLY A 168 0.98 4.98 -8.47
C GLY A 168 1.04 6.36 -7.80
N ILE A 169 1.99 7.25 -8.14
CA ILE A 169 2.08 8.60 -7.55
C ILE A 169 0.98 9.51 -8.10
N LYS A 170 0.73 9.46 -9.40
CA LYS A 170 -0.37 10.16 -10.06
C LYS A 170 -1.73 9.72 -9.50
N GLU A 171 -1.90 8.42 -9.28
CA GLU A 171 -3.09 7.82 -8.69
C GLU A 171 -3.25 8.20 -7.22
N SER A 172 -2.14 8.28 -6.47
CA SER A 172 -2.15 8.79 -5.10
C SER A 172 -2.66 10.24 -5.03
N ARG A 173 -2.23 11.10 -5.97
CA ARG A 173 -2.76 12.47 -6.09
C ARG A 173 -4.25 12.47 -6.44
N ALA A 174 -4.66 11.72 -7.44
CA ALA A 174 -6.05 11.67 -7.88
C ALA A 174 -6.98 11.16 -6.76
N LEU A 175 -6.53 10.13 -6.02
CA LEU A 175 -7.26 9.61 -4.87
C LEU A 175 -7.29 10.60 -3.70
N TYR A 176 -6.18 11.31 -3.44
CA TYR A 176 -6.14 12.37 -2.44
C TYR A 176 -7.16 13.47 -2.74
N ASP A 177 -7.20 13.97 -3.98
CA ASP A 177 -8.14 14.99 -4.41
C ASP A 177 -9.60 14.50 -4.31
N LEU A 178 -9.87 13.24 -4.69
CA LEU A 178 -11.18 12.62 -4.53
C LEU A 178 -11.61 12.62 -3.06
N ILE A 179 -10.77 12.12 -2.16
CA ILE A 179 -11.09 12.01 -0.73
C ILE A 179 -11.26 13.40 -0.12
N LYS A 180 -10.40 14.36 -0.46
CA LYS A 180 -10.52 15.74 -0.01
C LYS A 180 -11.83 16.41 -0.44
N ASN A 181 -12.38 16.02 -1.59
CA ASN A 181 -13.68 16.51 -2.06
C ASN A 181 -14.89 15.80 -1.41
N VAL A 182 -14.68 14.65 -0.78
CA VAL A 182 -15.74 13.86 -0.13
C VAL A 182 -15.79 14.12 1.36
N THR A 183 -14.65 14.44 1.98
CA THR A 183 -14.55 14.72 3.43
C THR A 183 -14.03 16.13 3.68
N GLU A 184 -14.55 16.79 4.72
CA GLU A 184 -14.04 18.06 5.22
C GLU A 184 -12.87 17.88 6.21
N GLU A 185 -12.51 16.63 6.51
CA GLU A 185 -11.47 16.32 7.49
C GLU A 185 -10.06 16.59 6.94
N GLU A 186 -9.17 16.96 7.85
CA GLU A 186 -7.75 17.02 7.54
C GLU A 186 -7.20 15.61 7.28
N ILE A 187 -6.48 15.44 6.16
CA ILE A 187 -5.90 14.17 5.73
C ILE A 187 -4.44 14.12 6.16
N ALA A 188 -4.09 13.11 6.96
CA ALA A 188 -2.70 12.89 7.34
C ALA A 188 -1.90 12.33 6.14
N LEU A 189 -1.09 13.20 5.52
CA LEU A 189 -0.19 12.84 4.43
C LEU A 189 1.26 12.90 4.93
N VAL A 190 1.95 11.77 4.88
CA VAL A 190 3.33 11.60 5.35
C VAL A 190 4.28 11.53 4.15
N ASP A 191 5.38 12.25 4.23
CA ASP A 191 6.53 12.05 3.34
C ASP A 191 7.50 11.05 3.95
N ALA A 192 7.88 10.03 3.19
CA ALA A 192 8.78 8.97 3.63
C ALA A 192 10.19 9.50 3.98
N ASP A 193 10.64 10.58 3.35
CA ASP A 193 11.94 11.17 3.64
C ASP A 193 11.91 11.90 5.01
N ASP A 194 10.79 12.57 5.33
CA ASP A 194 10.58 13.14 6.66
C ASP A 194 10.48 12.05 7.73
N LEU A 195 9.76 10.96 7.42
CA LEU A 195 9.61 9.81 8.32
C LEU A 195 10.96 9.15 8.66
N VAL A 196 11.85 9.02 7.69
CA VAL A 196 13.20 8.46 7.91
C VAL A 196 14.09 9.44 8.70
N ARG A 197 13.96 10.74 8.43
CA ARG A 197 14.76 11.76 9.08
C ARG A 197 14.36 12.01 10.53
N GLU A 198 13.06 12.09 10.81
CA GLU A 198 12.50 12.42 12.13
C GLU A 198 11.31 11.51 12.51
N PRO A 199 11.54 10.18 12.65
CA PRO A 199 10.47 9.20 12.78
C PRO A 199 9.56 9.45 13.99
N GLU A 200 10.11 9.88 15.14
CA GLU A 200 9.30 10.14 16.32
C GLU A 200 8.37 11.34 16.11
N LYS A 201 8.86 12.44 15.55
CA LYS A 201 8.02 13.63 15.31
C LYS A 201 6.90 13.33 14.32
N VAL A 202 7.24 12.65 13.21
CA VAL A 202 6.27 12.27 12.18
C VAL A 202 5.21 11.34 12.76
N LEU A 203 5.59 10.29 13.49
CA LEU A 203 4.62 9.35 14.06
C LEU A 203 3.75 9.98 15.15
N ARG A 204 4.30 10.87 15.99
CA ARG A 204 3.50 11.61 16.96
C ARG A 204 2.42 12.44 16.29
N LYS A 205 2.80 13.19 15.24
CA LYS A 205 1.84 14.02 14.49
C LYS A 205 0.81 13.16 13.75
N TYR A 206 1.26 12.08 13.11
CA TYR A 206 0.36 11.14 12.46
C TYR A 206 -0.64 10.54 13.44
N CYS A 207 -0.18 10.03 14.58
CA CYS A 207 -1.03 9.43 15.60
C CYS A 207 -2.05 10.43 16.17
N GLU A 208 -1.64 11.69 16.41
CA GLU A 208 -2.54 12.78 16.79
C GLU A 208 -3.69 12.94 15.78
N MET A 209 -3.37 13.01 14.48
CA MET A 209 -4.35 13.24 13.42
C MET A 209 -5.31 12.06 13.21
N VAL A 210 -4.85 10.82 13.47
CA VAL A 210 -5.69 9.62 13.30
C VAL A 210 -6.35 9.16 14.61
N GLY A 211 -6.16 9.90 15.71
CA GLY A 211 -6.76 9.57 17.00
C GLY A 211 -6.18 8.30 17.64
N VAL A 212 -4.86 8.09 17.51
CA VAL A 212 -4.10 6.97 18.10
C VAL A 212 -3.12 7.52 19.14
N GLU A 213 -3.00 6.85 20.27
CA GLU A 213 -1.98 7.20 21.25
C GLU A 213 -0.59 6.79 20.73
N PHE A 214 0.31 7.76 20.59
CA PHE A 214 1.70 7.47 20.25
C PHE A 214 2.41 6.75 21.40
N ARG A 215 3.15 5.70 21.09
CA ARG A 215 3.99 4.96 22.04
C ARG A 215 5.41 4.79 21.48
N LYS A 216 6.41 4.81 22.35
CA LYS A 216 7.81 4.68 21.93
C LYS A 216 8.13 3.32 21.29
N GLU A 217 7.42 2.26 21.66
CA GLU A 217 7.55 0.96 21.02
C GLU A 217 7.16 0.94 19.55
N MET A 218 6.43 1.95 19.08
CA MET A 218 6.13 2.13 17.65
C MET A 218 7.37 2.48 16.81
N LEU A 219 8.47 2.88 17.43
CA LEU A 219 9.69 3.29 16.73
C LEU A 219 10.66 2.13 16.46
N THR A 220 10.50 1.02 17.14
CA THR A 220 11.44 -0.10 17.04
C THR A 220 10.70 -1.45 17.05
N TRP A 221 11.25 -2.40 16.33
CA TRP A 221 10.73 -3.78 16.23
C TRP A 221 11.85 -4.77 15.95
N LYS A 222 11.55 -6.05 16.05
CA LYS A 222 12.50 -7.11 15.68
C LYS A 222 12.53 -7.31 14.17
N ALA A 223 13.73 -7.52 13.62
CA ALA A 223 13.89 -7.98 12.26
C ALA A 223 13.35 -9.41 12.13
N GLU A 224 12.25 -9.56 11.41
CA GLU A 224 11.59 -10.85 11.20
C GLU A 224 10.72 -10.84 9.95
N LYS A 225 10.52 -12.01 9.34
CA LYS A 225 9.53 -12.18 8.29
C LYS A 225 8.14 -11.89 8.87
N ILE A 226 7.39 -11.00 8.22
CA ILE A 226 6.05 -10.62 8.67
C ILE A 226 5.09 -11.78 8.34
N LYS A 227 4.81 -12.62 9.32
CA LYS A 227 4.01 -13.85 9.15
C LYS A 227 2.49 -13.63 9.20
N ARG A 228 2.04 -12.40 9.46
CA ARG A 228 0.65 -12.10 9.83
C ARG A 228 -0.12 -11.35 8.76
N TRP A 229 0.43 -11.26 7.61
CA TRP A 229 -0.36 -10.84 6.48
C TRP A 229 -1.30 -11.98 6.11
N ASP A 230 -2.60 -11.77 6.21
CA ASP A 230 -3.61 -12.62 5.60
C ASP A 230 -3.54 -12.47 4.07
N LEU A 231 -2.35 -12.70 3.52
CA LEU A 231 -2.14 -12.78 2.10
C LEU A 231 -2.66 -14.15 1.66
N LYS A 232 -3.90 -14.16 1.19
CA LYS A 232 -4.43 -15.26 0.40
C LYS A 232 -3.77 -15.36 -1.00
N LEU A 233 -2.68 -14.65 -1.21
CA LEU A 233 -1.77 -14.74 -2.35
C LEU A 233 -0.89 -16.01 -2.33
N THR A 234 -1.21 -16.99 -1.49
CA THR A 234 -0.36 -18.14 -1.25
C THR A 234 -0.14 -18.99 -2.49
N ASP A 235 -1.05 -18.98 -3.45
CA ASP A 235 -0.90 -19.81 -4.65
C ASP A 235 0.00 -19.18 -5.74
N MET A 236 0.24 -17.86 -5.70
CA MET A 236 1.31 -17.24 -6.50
C MET A 236 2.72 -17.52 -5.94
N HIS A 237 2.82 -18.09 -4.73
CA HIS A 237 4.08 -18.33 -4.02
C HIS A 237 4.69 -19.72 -4.25
N HIS A 238 4.13 -20.54 -5.11
CA HIS A 238 4.84 -21.73 -5.60
C HIS A 238 5.99 -21.39 -6.55
N GLU A 239 6.07 -20.15 -6.97
CA GLU A 239 7.08 -19.53 -7.81
C GLU A 239 8.15 -18.83 -6.93
N PRO A 240 9.28 -18.37 -7.48
CA PRO A 240 10.43 -17.88 -6.72
C PRO A 240 10.06 -16.89 -5.61
N ASP A 241 10.82 -16.86 -4.53
CA ASP A 241 10.53 -16.13 -3.30
C ASP A 241 10.38 -14.59 -3.53
N LEU A 242 9.27 -14.23 -4.18
CA LEU A 242 8.89 -12.85 -4.46
C LEU A 242 8.76 -12.03 -3.16
N TYR A 243 8.42 -12.69 -2.04
CA TYR A 243 8.39 -12.04 -0.74
C TYR A 243 9.73 -11.37 -0.41
N ASN A 244 10.84 -12.06 -0.62
CA ASN A 244 12.17 -11.50 -0.34
C ASN A 244 12.52 -10.35 -1.28
N ILE A 245 12.09 -10.38 -2.53
CA ILE A 245 12.34 -9.30 -3.48
C ILE A 245 11.59 -8.03 -3.04
N TRP A 246 10.31 -8.16 -2.66
CA TRP A 246 9.44 -7.03 -2.41
C TRP A 246 9.50 -6.50 -0.98
N HIS A 247 9.70 -7.39 0.01
CA HIS A 247 9.54 -7.07 1.43
C HIS A 247 10.82 -7.25 2.27
N ARG A 248 11.96 -7.62 1.65
CA ARG A 248 13.21 -7.88 2.36
C ARG A 248 13.60 -6.72 3.29
N ASN A 249 13.60 -5.49 2.77
CA ASN A 249 14.01 -4.32 3.55
C ASN A 249 13.11 -4.11 4.77
N ALA A 250 11.79 -4.27 4.62
CA ALA A 250 10.85 -4.16 5.72
C ALA A 250 11.03 -5.30 6.75
N SER A 251 11.31 -6.52 6.28
CA SER A 251 11.52 -7.68 7.15
C SER A 251 12.81 -7.60 7.94
N GLN A 252 13.86 -7.02 7.36
CA GLN A 252 15.18 -6.85 7.99
C GLN A 252 15.30 -5.56 8.80
N SER A 253 14.33 -4.63 8.68
CA SER A 253 14.35 -3.39 9.44
C SER A 253 14.09 -3.63 10.93
N THR A 254 14.65 -2.76 11.77
CA THR A 254 14.41 -2.72 13.22
C THR A 254 13.85 -1.37 13.68
N GLY A 255 13.52 -0.50 12.74
CA GLY A 255 13.01 0.85 12.92
C GLY A 255 12.92 1.54 11.57
N PHE A 256 12.70 2.84 11.58
CA PHE A 256 12.66 3.66 10.36
C PHE A 256 14.06 4.00 9.81
N ASN A 257 15.11 3.51 10.45
CA ASN A 257 16.47 3.81 10.06
C ASN A 257 16.81 3.21 8.71
N SER A 258 17.19 4.09 7.85
CA SER A 258 17.80 3.94 6.53
C SER A 258 17.92 2.54 5.94
N VAL A 259 17.36 2.51 4.84
CA VAL A 259 17.65 1.66 3.70
C VAL A 259 19.18 1.50 3.52
N SER A 260 19.60 0.26 3.35
CA SER A 260 20.93 -0.09 2.85
C SER A 260 21.34 0.84 1.72
N HIS A 261 22.61 1.26 1.69
CA HIS A 261 23.23 1.91 0.54
C HIS A 261 23.15 0.93 -0.64
N GLU A 262 22.11 1.08 -1.44
CA GLU A 262 21.96 0.32 -2.66
C GLU A 262 23.05 0.81 -3.63
N LYS A 263 23.76 -0.12 -4.28
CA LYS A 263 24.75 0.23 -5.29
C LYS A 263 24.08 1.09 -6.36
N GLU A 264 24.67 2.22 -6.69
CA GLU A 264 24.27 2.97 -7.85
C GLU A 264 24.48 2.10 -9.10
N ILE A 265 23.42 1.98 -9.88
CA ILE A 265 23.43 1.34 -11.19
C ILE A 265 23.03 2.40 -12.22
N GLU A 266 23.46 2.22 -13.44
CA GLU A 266 22.98 3.03 -14.55
C GLU A 266 21.55 2.61 -14.90
N TYR A 267 20.65 3.59 -15.00
CA TYR A 267 19.25 3.35 -15.34
C TYR A 267 19.00 3.73 -16.80
N PRO A 268 18.16 2.98 -17.53
CA PRO A 268 17.73 3.36 -18.86
C PRO A 268 16.99 4.72 -18.86
N GLN A 269 17.07 5.45 -19.98
CA GLN A 269 16.46 6.78 -20.11
C GLN A 269 14.98 6.80 -19.73
N TYR A 270 14.21 5.79 -20.13
CA TYR A 270 12.78 5.73 -19.82
C TYR A 270 12.47 5.72 -18.29
N VAL A 271 13.40 5.26 -17.44
CA VAL A 271 13.24 5.34 -15.98
C VAL A 271 13.30 6.79 -15.51
N TYR A 272 14.19 7.58 -16.09
CA TYR A 272 14.28 9.03 -15.80
C TYR A 272 13.07 9.79 -16.36
N ASP A 273 12.56 9.39 -17.52
CA ASP A 273 11.36 9.98 -18.10
C ASP A 273 10.14 9.74 -17.17
N ILE A 274 9.97 8.51 -16.68
CA ILE A 274 8.94 8.16 -15.68
C ILE A 274 9.11 8.98 -14.39
N ILE A 275 10.34 9.16 -13.90
CA ILE A 275 10.61 10.00 -12.73
C ILE A 275 10.12 11.43 -13.01
N ALA A 276 10.52 12.02 -14.14
CA ALA A 276 10.17 13.37 -14.51
C ALA A 276 8.64 13.59 -14.61
N GLU A 277 7.91 12.62 -15.16
CA GLU A 277 6.44 12.65 -15.23
C GLU A 277 5.79 12.64 -13.84
N ASN A 278 6.39 11.99 -12.85
CA ASN A 278 5.82 11.84 -11.52
C ASN A 278 6.21 12.96 -10.54
N VAL A 279 7.27 13.73 -10.82
CA VAL A 279 7.73 14.85 -9.96
C VAL A 279 6.61 15.87 -9.70
N PRO A 280 5.85 16.39 -10.70
CA PRO A 280 4.80 17.37 -10.44
C PRO A 280 3.67 16.85 -9.53
N HIS A 281 3.36 15.56 -9.59
CA HIS A 281 2.35 14.94 -8.72
C HIS A 281 2.86 14.82 -7.28
N TYR A 282 4.11 14.42 -7.11
CA TYR A 282 4.76 14.37 -5.80
C TYR A 282 4.87 15.76 -5.17
N GLU A 283 5.34 16.77 -5.91
CA GLU A 283 5.46 18.15 -5.42
C GLU A 283 4.10 18.73 -4.99
N TYR A 284 3.03 18.44 -5.75
CA TYR A 284 1.68 18.80 -5.36
C TYR A 284 1.30 18.18 -4.01
N LEU A 285 1.52 16.87 -3.83
CA LEU A 285 1.22 16.18 -2.59
C LEU A 285 2.07 16.70 -1.42
N CYS A 286 3.33 17.04 -1.66
CA CYS A 286 4.22 17.62 -0.64
C CYS A 286 3.70 18.93 -0.05
N GLN A 287 2.91 19.72 -0.78
CA GLN A 287 2.28 20.94 -0.27
C GLN A 287 1.22 20.65 0.80
N HIS A 288 0.75 19.42 0.88
CA HIS A 288 -0.30 18.97 1.79
C HIS A 288 0.21 18.02 2.89
N LYS A 289 1.52 17.78 2.98
CA LYS A 289 2.07 16.89 4.00
C LYS A 289 1.94 17.49 5.40
N ILE A 290 1.93 16.60 6.39
CA ILE A 290 1.93 17.01 7.80
C ILE A 290 3.14 17.88 8.14
N ASN A 291 2.93 18.91 8.95
CA ASN A 291 4.01 19.77 9.46
C ASN A 291 4.59 19.14 10.74
N ILE A 292 5.92 18.96 10.80
CA ILE A 292 6.64 18.32 11.90
C ILE A 292 7.65 19.27 12.54
#